data_bfad951e980fd6474fd819764e4085a4
#
_entry.id   bfad951e980fd6474fd819764e4085a4
#
_cell.length_a   1.000
_cell.length_b   1.000
_cell.length_c   1.000
_cell.angle_alpha   90.00
_cell.angle_beta   90.00
_cell.angle_gamma   90.00
#
_symmetry.space_group_name_H-M   'P 1'
#
loop_
_entity.id
_entity.type
_entity.pdbx_description
1 polymer ?
#
loop_
_entity_poly.entity_id
_entity_poly.type
_entity_poly.pdbx_seq_one_letter_code
_entity_poly.pdbx_strand_id
1 'polypeptide(L)'
;MVVIRLARGGSKKRPFYNIVVAPKQERRDGRFIERVGFYNPVASGNAESLRIALDRVAYWTGVGAQLSPVVDRLVGQAKKATPAA
;
A
#
# COMPACT_ATOMS: atom_id res chain seq x y z
N MET A 1 -18.04 -2.24 -0.39
CA MET A 1 -17.01 -1.77 0.57
C MET A 1 -15.65 -1.79 -0.10
N VAL A 2 -14.84 -0.80 0.20
CA VAL A 2 -13.53 -0.63 -0.44
C VAL A 2 -12.45 -0.77 0.63
N VAL A 3 -11.35 -1.44 0.28
CA VAL A 3 -10.22 -1.63 1.19
C VAL A 3 -8.92 -1.20 0.50
N ILE A 4 -7.96 -0.79 1.30
CA ILE A 4 -6.60 -0.52 0.84
C ILE A 4 -5.75 -1.67 1.37
N ARG A 5 -5.14 -2.40 0.44
CA ARG A 5 -4.42 -3.64 0.78
C ARG A 5 -3.22 -3.85 -0.13
N LEU A 6 -2.40 -4.86 0.21
CA LEU A 6 -1.28 -5.24 -0.62
C LEU A 6 -1.73 -6.20 -1.72
N ALA A 7 -1.23 -5.96 -2.93
CA ALA A 7 -1.36 -6.88 -4.05
C ALA A 7 0.05 -7.31 -4.47
N ARG A 8 0.27 -8.62 -4.58
CA ARG A 8 1.59 -9.11 -4.92
C ARG A 8 1.95 -8.85 -6.36
N GLY A 9 3.15 -8.30 -6.57
CA GLY A 9 3.76 -8.17 -7.88
C GLY A 9 5.15 -8.76 -7.85
N GLY A 10 5.91 -8.59 -8.91
CA GLY A 10 7.28 -9.06 -8.97
C GLY A 10 7.40 -10.55 -9.20
N SER A 11 8.63 -11.07 -9.10
CA SER A 11 8.94 -12.47 -9.35
C SER A 11 8.79 -13.30 -8.07
N LYS A 12 8.82 -14.62 -8.22
CA LYS A 12 8.74 -15.54 -7.08
C LYS A 12 9.89 -15.35 -6.10
N LYS A 13 11.07 -15.00 -6.58
CA LYS A 13 12.27 -14.85 -5.74
C LYS A 13 12.42 -13.45 -5.17
N ARG A 14 11.69 -12.47 -5.71
CA ARG A 14 11.76 -11.08 -5.26
C ARG A 14 10.33 -10.58 -5.03
N PRO A 15 9.75 -10.84 -3.88
CA PRO A 15 8.41 -10.35 -3.60
C PRO A 15 8.40 -8.82 -3.62
N PHE A 16 7.39 -8.30 -4.27
CA PHE A 16 7.14 -6.88 -4.38
C PHE A 16 5.64 -6.68 -4.26
N TYR A 17 5.23 -5.72 -3.47
CA TYR A 17 3.81 -5.51 -3.22
C TYR A 17 3.41 -4.10 -3.65
N ASN A 18 2.32 -4.03 -4.40
CA ASN A 18 1.65 -2.77 -4.67
C ASN A 18 0.63 -2.52 -3.57
N ILE A 19 0.52 -1.27 -3.13
CA ILE A 19 -0.52 -0.87 -2.18
C ILE A 19 -1.66 -0.33 -3.01
N VAL A 20 -2.80 -1.03 -2.99
CA VAL A 20 -3.89 -0.75 -3.91
C VAL A 20 -5.20 -0.56 -3.18
N VAL A 21 -6.07 0.25 -3.78
CA VAL A 21 -7.46 0.43 -3.35
C VAL A 21 -8.31 -0.49 -4.20
N ALA A 22 -9.07 -1.37 -3.58
CA ALA A 22 -9.85 -2.37 -4.30
C ALA A 22 -11.17 -2.67 -3.59
N PRO A 23 -12.19 -3.17 -4.32
CA PRO A 23 -13.39 -3.69 -3.67
C PRO A 23 -13.02 -4.84 -2.74
N LYS A 24 -13.64 -4.90 -1.57
CA LYS A 24 -13.31 -5.89 -0.55
C LYS A 24 -13.42 -7.33 -1.05
N GLN A 25 -14.39 -7.60 -1.91
CA GLN A 25 -14.65 -8.94 -2.41
C GLN A 25 -13.72 -9.36 -3.55
N GLU A 26 -12.90 -8.46 -4.08
CA GLU A 26 -11.96 -8.83 -5.12
C GLU A 26 -10.78 -9.61 -4.54
N ARG A 27 -10.20 -10.49 -5.37
CA ARG A 27 -9.01 -11.24 -4.98
C ARG A 27 -7.85 -10.29 -4.73
N ARG A 28 -6.94 -10.71 -3.83
CA ARG A 28 -5.75 -9.93 -3.51
C ARG A 28 -4.98 -9.47 -4.75
N ASP A 29 -4.85 -10.34 -5.75
CA ASP A 29 -4.10 -10.05 -6.98
C ASP A 29 -5.04 -9.76 -8.15
N GLY A 30 -6.32 -9.48 -7.88
CA GLY A 30 -7.30 -9.16 -8.89
C GLY A 30 -7.33 -7.67 -9.22
N ARG A 31 -8.45 -7.23 -9.78
CA ARG A 31 -8.62 -5.83 -10.18
C ARG A 31 -8.60 -4.90 -8.98
N PHE A 32 -8.06 -3.72 -9.20
CA PHE A 32 -8.07 -2.67 -8.20
C PHE A 32 -8.50 -1.35 -8.84
N ILE A 33 -8.90 -0.41 -7.98
CA ILE A 33 -9.39 0.89 -8.42
C ILE A 33 -8.22 1.85 -8.66
N GLU A 34 -7.26 1.86 -7.73
CA GLU A 34 -6.14 2.80 -7.77
C GLU A 34 -4.96 2.20 -7.03
N ARG A 35 -3.76 2.47 -7.53
CA ARG A 35 -2.53 2.14 -6.84
C ARG A 35 -2.07 3.37 -6.08
N VAL A 36 -1.85 3.23 -4.77
CA VAL A 36 -1.46 4.35 -3.90
C VAL A 36 -0.04 4.24 -3.37
N GLY A 37 0.68 3.20 -3.76
CA GLY A 37 2.06 3.05 -3.32
C GLY A 37 2.61 1.66 -3.56
N PHE A 38 3.78 1.39 -2.96
CA PHE A 38 4.37 0.07 -3.04
C PHE A 38 5.14 -0.24 -1.75
N TYR A 39 5.41 -1.54 -1.56
CA TYR A 39 6.23 -2.04 -0.47
C TYR A 39 7.17 -3.10 -1.03
N ASN A 40 8.47 -2.90 -0.82
CA ASN A 40 9.51 -3.81 -1.29
C ASN A 40 10.30 -4.33 -0.08
N PRO A 41 9.91 -5.50 0.48
CA PRO A 41 10.56 -6.02 1.68
C PRO A 41 12.01 -6.48 1.46
N VAL A 42 12.41 -6.65 0.20
CA VAL A 42 13.78 -7.09 -0.13
C VAL A 42 14.62 -5.96 -0.68
N ALA A 43 14.18 -4.71 -0.51
CA ALA A 43 14.97 -3.57 -0.95
C ALA A 43 16.29 -3.51 -0.21
N SER A 44 17.36 -3.19 -0.91
CA SER A 44 18.69 -3.08 -0.34
C SER A 44 19.41 -1.88 -0.93
N GLY A 45 20.45 -1.41 -0.23
CA GLY A 45 21.22 -0.25 -0.66
C GLY A 45 20.35 0.99 -0.69
N ASN A 46 20.35 1.70 -1.81
CA ASN A 46 19.59 2.93 -1.98
C ASN A 46 18.16 2.72 -2.47
N ALA A 47 17.73 1.47 -2.63
CA ALA A 47 16.38 1.18 -3.11
C ALA A 47 15.34 1.55 -2.05
N GLU A 48 14.25 2.20 -2.49
CA GLU A 48 13.14 2.51 -1.59
C GLU A 48 12.41 1.23 -1.20
N SER A 49 12.21 1.03 0.10
CA SER A 49 11.47 -0.12 0.60
C SER A 49 9.97 0.16 0.71
N LEU A 50 9.59 1.41 0.84
CA LEU A 50 8.19 1.77 1.05
C LEU A 50 7.91 3.17 0.51
N ARG A 51 6.84 3.28 -0.26
CA ARG A 51 6.32 4.57 -0.71
C ARG A 51 4.81 4.52 -0.66
N ILE A 52 4.20 5.53 -0.05
CA ILE A 52 2.75 5.64 0.04
C ILE A 52 2.34 7.08 -0.25
N ALA A 53 1.36 7.24 -1.13
CA ALA A 53 0.72 8.53 -1.37
C ALA A 53 -0.27 8.79 -0.22
N LEU A 54 0.20 9.42 0.85
CA LEU A 54 -0.60 9.63 2.05
C LEU A 54 -1.85 10.47 1.79
N ASP A 55 -1.78 11.40 0.85
CA ASP A 55 -2.93 12.20 0.46
C ASP A 55 -4.03 11.35 -0.16
N ARG A 56 -3.66 10.35 -0.98
CA ARG A 56 -4.64 9.45 -1.56
C ARG A 56 -5.21 8.49 -0.53
N VAL A 57 -4.38 7.99 0.37
CA VAL A 57 -4.85 7.15 1.47
C VAL A 57 -5.85 7.94 2.33
N ALA A 58 -5.53 9.19 2.65
CA ALA A 58 -6.44 10.03 3.44
C ALA A 58 -7.75 10.26 2.69
N TYR A 59 -7.71 10.50 1.39
CA TYR A 59 -8.92 10.65 0.58
C TYR A 59 -9.81 9.40 0.70
N TRP A 60 -9.23 8.22 0.46
CA TRP A 60 -10.02 6.99 0.45
C TRP A 60 -10.55 6.63 1.84
N THR A 61 -9.75 6.81 2.89
CA THR A 61 -10.24 6.56 4.24
C THR A 61 -11.32 7.57 4.63
N GLY A 62 -11.23 8.79 4.12
CA GLY A 62 -12.26 9.81 4.34
C GLY A 62 -13.60 9.47 3.72
N VAL A 63 -13.60 8.65 2.65
CA VAL A 63 -14.85 8.20 2.02
C VAL A 63 -15.25 6.78 2.45
N GLY A 64 -14.63 6.26 3.50
CA GLY A 64 -15.06 5.00 4.11
C GLY A 64 -14.23 3.78 3.79
N ALA A 65 -13.12 3.91 3.05
CA ALA A 65 -12.25 2.77 2.79
C ALA A 65 -11.56 2.31 4.07
N GLN A 66 -11.39 1.00 4.20
CA GLN A 66 -10.70 0.41 5.34
C GLN A 66 -9.28 0.03 4.97
N LEU A 67 -8.37 0.12 5.92
CA LEU A 67 -6.99 -0.33 5.74
C LEU A 67 -6.85 -1.77 6.22
N SER A 68 -6.18 -2.62 5.44
CA SER A 68 -5.80 -3.93 5.96
C SER A 68 -4.79 -3.73 7.11
N PRO A 69 -4.67 -4.69 8.03
CA PRO A 69 -3.75 -4.54 9.16
C PRO A 69 -2.31 -4.25 8.75
N VAL A 70 -1.84 -4.89 7.68
CA VAL A 70 -0.48 -4.66 7.19
C VAL A 70 -0.33 -3.25 6.63
N VAL A 71 -1.30 -2.81 5.83
CA VAL A 71 -1.25 -1.45 5.25
C VAL A 71 -1.35 -0.40 6.33
N ASP A 72 -2.19 -0.61 7.34
CA ASP A 72 -2.29 0.30 8.48
C ASP A 72 -0.93 0.50 9.14
N ARG A 73 -0.20 -0.59 9.37
CA ARG A 73 1.14 -0.51 9.93
C ARG A 73 2.11 0.22 9.01
N LEU A 74 2.06 -0.06 7.70
CA LEU A 74 2.93 0.60 6.73
C LEU A 74 2.64 2.08 6.62
N VAL A 75 1.37 2.48 6.69
CA VAL A 75 0.99 3.90 6.70
C VAL A 75 1.59 4.59 7.93
N GLY A 76 1.53 3.92 9.07
CA GLY A 76 2.16 4.45 10.29
C GLY A 76 3.66 4.65 10.13
N GLN A 77 4.35 3.69 9.52
CA GLN A 77 5.78 3.82 9.25
C GLN A 77 6.07 4.97 8.29
N ALA A 78 5.27 5.11 7.24
CA ALA A 78 5.47 6.16 6.26
C ALA A 78 5.29 7.55 6.90
N LYS A 79 4.32 7.70 7.78
CA LYS A 79 4.11 8.96 8.49
C LYS A 79 5.27 9.31 9.40
N LYS A 80 5.89 8.32 10.03
CA LYS A 80 7.06 8.55 10.87
C LYS A 80 8.30 8.86 10.06
N ALA A 81 8.45 8.21 8.90
CA ALA A 81 9.62 8.35 8.05
C ALA A 81 9.61 9.67 7.27
N THR A 82 8.42 10.25 7.04
CA THR A 82 8.29 11.51 6.32
C THR A 82 8.28 12.64 7.33
N PRO A 83 9.35 13.43 7.43
CA PRO A 83 9.35 14.56 8.36
C PRO A 83 8.25 15.54 7.95
N ALA A 84 7.57 16.08 8.92
CA ALA A 84 6.57 17.09 8.69
C ALA A 84 7.26 18.28 8.01
N ALA A 85 6.83 18.59 6.82
CA ALA A 85 7.38 19.72 6.07
C ALA A 85 6.97 21.03 6.74
#